data_aab9c96f035ef55f6fdb60c8451057ba
#
_entry.id   aab9c96f035ef55f6fdb60c8451057ba
#
_cell.length_a   1.000
_cell.length_b   1.000
_cell.length_c   1.000
_cell.angle_alpha   90.00
_cell.angle_beta   90.00
_cell.angle_gamma   90.00
#
_symmetry.space_group_name_H-M   'P 1'
#
loop_
_entity.id
_entity.type
_entity.pdbx_description
1 polymer ?
#
loop_
_entity_poly.entity_id
_entity_poly.type
_entity_poly.pdbx_seq_one_letter_code
_entity_poly.pdbx_strand_id
1 'polypeptide(L)'
;MCSCRFVIASLAAIATFVGLAEPGRADEELKVAVGGRGIGETFVTEVGYKAGLFKPHNLALDIFYTDGGGETQQAVISNSAQVGIASGFLGAIGVFAKGAPVRIIGGSYTGGAQVFWYVPAASPIKSPRDLSGKTVAYSNNGSSTHAGVLALQKHYNVDFKPTPTGNAAATMTATMTGQVDVGWAGAPFGVAELEAGKTRLIMKSSDAPDFDKQTSRVIVANATELKARPDVFVRFMRGYRDSLRWVYSTPEGLSAYANFAKLSKSTAKRALQEFLPLTAVDPDRISGIEEVMADAVNFKFITAPLTHGDLAELIQIPERRR
;
A
#
# COMPACT_ATOMS: atom_id res chain seq x y z
N MET A 1 -82.30 -48.69 18.34
CA MET A 1 -80.85 -48.96 18.39
C MET A 1 -80.22 -47.98 17.47
N CYS A 2 -79.71 -46.86 17.96
CA CYS A 2 -79.21 -45.74 17.15
C CYS A 2 -77.72 -45.57 17.41
N SER A 3 -76.89 -45.85 16.39
CA SER A 3 -75.42 -45.76 16.48
C SER A 3 -74.95 -44.35 16.08
N CYS A 4 -74.48 -43.58 17.04
CA CYS A 4 -73.80 -42.30 16.82
C CYS A 4 -72.36 -42.53 16.41
N ARG A 5 -71.96 -42.09 15.19
CA ARG A 5 -70.56 -42.02 14.75
C ARG A 5 -70.01 -40.60 15.04
N PHE A 6 -69.02 -40.55 15.93
CA PHE A 6 -68.21 -39.33 16.13
C PHE A 6 -67.18 -39.21 15.04
N VAL A 7 -67.20 -38.08 14.30
CA VAL A 7 -66.16 -37.72 13.35
C VAL A 7 -65.21 -36.75 14.10
N ILE A 8 -63.97 -37.23 14.29
CA ILE A 8 -62.89 -36.39 14.83
C ILE A 8 -62.24 -35.64 13.67
N ALA A 9 -62.42 -34.34 13.59
CA ALA A 9 -61.73 -33.50 12.65
C ALA A 9 -60.34 -33.05 13.23
N SER A 10 -59.26 -33.58 12.64
CA SER A 10 -57.89 -33.17 13.00
C SER A 10 -57.54 -31.85 12.29
N LEU A 11 -57.40 -30.76 13.03
CA LEU A 11 -56.82 -29.51 12.54
C LEU A 11 -55.29 -29.69 12.49
N ALA A 12 -54.73 -29.74 11.29
CA ALA A 12 -53.30 -29.59 11.08
C ALA A 12 -52.92 -28.09 11.08
N ALA A 13 -52.23 -27.67 12.14
CA ALA A 13 -51.65 -26.32 12.22
C ALA A 13 -50.40 -26.26 11.34
N ILE A 14 -50.49 -25.57 10.20
CA ILE A 14 -49.34 -25.19 9.37
C ILE A 14 -48.61 -24.03 10.04
N ALA A 15 -47.50 -24.29 10.72
CA ALA A 15 -46.60 -23.29 11.22
C ALA A 15 -45.82 -22.70 10.04
N THR A 16 -46.21 -21.55 9.55
CA THR A 16 -45.45 -20.74 8.59
C THR A 16 -44.20 -20.20 9.29
N PHE A 17 -43.04 -20.79 9.00
CA PHE A 17 -41.75 -20.25 9.39
C PHE A 17 -41.49 -19.01 8.53
N VAL A 18 -41.85 -17.84 9.03
CA VAL A 18 -41.40 -16.56 8.48
C VAL A 18 -39.92 -16.44 8.85
N GLY A 19 -39.04 -16.82 7.94
CA GLY A 19 -37.62 -16.53 8.06
C GLY A 19 -37.47 -15.01 8.11
N LEU A 20 -37.12 -14.49 9.28
CA LEU A 20 -36.65 -13.11 9.43
C LEU A 20 -35.35 -13.01 8.60
N ALA A 21 -35.49 -12.53 7.36
CA ALA A 21 -34.34 -12.06 6.62
C ALA A 21 -33.71 -10.95 7.48
N GLU A 22 -32.48 -11.17 7.97
CA GLU A 22 -31.72 -10.09 8.62
C GLU A 22 -31.71 -8.90 7.65
N PRO A 23 -32.06 -7.68 8.11
CA PRO A 23 -31.99 -6.51 7.25
C PRO A 23 -30.57 -6.41 6.71
N GLY A 24 -30.43 -6.52 5.38
CA GLY A 24 -29.14 -6.39 4.71
C GLY A 24 -28.47 -5.12 5.23
N ARG A 25 -27.33 -5.27 5.91
CA ARG A 25 -26.55 -4.14 6.40
C ARG A 25 -26.20 -3.29 5.17
N ALA A 26 -26.61 -2.03 5.14
CA ALA A 26 -26.24 -1.11 4.07
C ALA A 26 -24.71 -1.04 3.96
N ASP A 27 -24.21 -0.93 2.73
CA ASP A 27 -22.77 -0.75 2.50
C ASP A 27 -22.28 0.49 3.25
N GLU A 28 -21.21 0.33 4.02
CA GLU A 28 -20.61 1.42 4.78
C GLU A 28 -19.54 2.09 3.94
N GLU A 29 -19.65 3.41 3.77
CA GLU A 29 -18.71 4.17 2.94
C GLU A 29 -17.38 4.36 3.68
N LEU A 30 -16.27 4.12 2.95
CA LEU A 30 -14.90 4.28 3.43
C LEU A 30 -14.06 4.99 2.36
N LYS A 31 -13.51 6.16 2.70
CA LYS A 31 -12.59 6.88 1.81
C LYS A 31 -11.18 6.35 1.97
N VAL A 32 -10.58 6.01 0.82
CA VAL A 32 -9.25 5.38 0.75
C VAL A 32 -8.32 6.22 -0.12
N ALA A 33 -7.28 6.77 0.47
CA ALA A 33 -6.19 7.42 -0.24
C ALA A 33 -5.12 6.39 -0.62
N VAL A 34 -4.63 6.43 -1.85
CA VAL A 34 -3.61 5.50 -2.36
C VAL A 34 -2.41 6.27 -2.88
N GLY A 35 -1.22 5.96 -2.38
CA GLY A 35 0.02 6.66 -2.67
C GLY A 35 0.64 6.30 -4.01
N GLY A 36 0.25 6.99 -5.07
CA GLY A 36 0.79 6.82 -6.42
C GLY A 36 0.10 5.72 -7.23
N ARG A 37 -0.49 6.10 -8.37
CA ARG A 37 -1.14 5.15 -9.26
C ARG A 37 -0.13 4.41 -10.14
N GLY A 38 -0.29 3.10 -10.29
CA GLY A 38 0.44 2.29 -11.26
C GLY A 38 1.83 1.85 -10.82
N ILE A 39 2.16 2.03 -9.55
CA ILE A 39 3.41 1.53 -8.95
C ILE A 39 3.10 0.49 -7.88
N GLY A 40 3.93 -0.54 -7.81
CA GLY A 40 3.87 -1.53 -6.74
C GLY A 40 2.49 -2.12 -6.49
N GLU A 41 2.17 -2.26 -5.21
CA GLU A 41 0.93 -2.85 -4.69
C GLU A 41 -0.27 -1.89 -4.69
N THR A 42 -0.13 -0.68 -5.22
CA THR A 42 -1.21 0.33 -5.24
C THR A 42 -2.45 -0.09 -6.06
N PHE A 43 -2.36 -1.18 -6.81
CA PHE A 43 -3.47 -1.75 -7.56
C PHE A 43 -4.51 -2.46 -6.68
N VAL A 44 -4.10 -3.01 -5.52
CA VAL A 44 -4.87 -4.01 -4.76
C VAL A 44 -6.28 -3.53 -4.43
N THR A 45 -6.40 -2.33 -3.89
CA THR A 45 -7.69 -1.78 -3.46
C THR A 45 -8.61 -1.51 -4.65
N GLU A 46 -8.13 -0.81 -5.70
CA GLU A 46 -8.97 -0.48 -6.86
C GLU A 46 -9.38 -1.72 -7.65
N VAL A 47 -8.44 -2.64 -7.89
CA VAL A 47 -8.69 -3.87 -8.65
C VAL A 47 -9.67 -4.76 -7.89
N GLY A 48 -9.48 -4.95 -6.59
CA GLY A 48 -10.39 -5.72 -5.75
C GLY A 48 -11.77 -5.10 -5.63
N TYR A 49 -11.85 -3.78 -5.47
CA TYR A 49 -13.13 -3.07 -5.40
C TYR A 49 -13.93 -3.19 -6.71
N LYS A 50 -13.29 -2.98 -7.86
CA LYS A 50 -13.92 -3.15 -9.18
C LYS A 50 -14.36 -4.58 -9.43
N ALA A 51 -13.66 -5.57 -8.89
CA ALA A 51 -14.05 -6.98 -8.93
C ALA A 51 -15.17 -7.34 -7.94
N GLY A 52 -15.62 -6.40 -7.10
CA GLY A 52 -16.69 -6.60 -6.12
C GLY A 52 -16.26 -7.33 -4.85
N LEU A 53 -14.95 -7.46 -4.58
CA LEU A 53 -14.43 -8.21 -3.43
C LEU A 53 -14.65 -7.52 -2.07
N PHE A 54 -15.07 -6.25 -2.06
CA PHE A 54 -15.45 -5.53 -0.85
C PHE A 54 -16.96 -5.62 -0.54
N LYS A 55 -17.80 -6.00 -1.51
CA LYS A 55 -19.25 -6.15 -1.32
C LYS A 55 -19.62 -7.21 -0.26
N PRO A 56 -19.00 -8.42 -0.23
CA PRO A 56 -19.28 -9.40 0.81
C PRO A 56 -18.94 -8.91 2.22
N HIS A 57 -18.17 -7.84 2.31
CA HIS A 57 -17.77 -7.19 3.56
C HIS A 57 -18.64 -5.96 3.87
N ASN A 58 -19.72 -5.69 3.12
CA ASN A 58 -20.62 -4.54 3.25
C ASN A 58 -19.84 -3.20 3.27
N LEU A 59 -18.96 -3.00 2.28
CA LEU A 59 -18.15 -1.80 2.12
C LEU A 59 -18.29 -1.22 0.71
N ALA A 60 -18.58 0.07 0.66
CA ALA A 60 -18.45 0.93 -0.50
C ALA A 60 -17.18 1.77 -0.35
N LEU A 61 -16.26 1.73 -1.32
CA LEU A 61 -15.00 2.46 -1.26
C LEU A 61 -15.03 3.68 -2.18
N ASP A 62 -14.68 4.85 -1.63
CA ASP A 62 -14.33 6.04 -2.39
C ASP A 62 -12.80 6.14 -2.46
N ILE A 63 -12.23 5.77 -3.63
CA ILE A 63 -10.78 5.61 -3.81
C ILE A 63 -10.24 6.78 -4.61
N PHE A 64 -9.25 7.48 -4.06
CA PHE A 64 -8.50 8.50 -4.78
C PHE A 64 -6.99 8.31 -4.65
N TYR A 65 -6.24 8.86 -5.61
CA TYR A 65 -4.79 8.75 -5.64
C TYR A 65 -4.13 10.07 -5.25
N THR A 66 -3.03 9.94 -4.50
CA THR A 66 -2.15 11.05 -4.11
C THR A 66 -0.83 10.95 -4.87
N ASP A 67 0.01 11.96 -4.79
CA ASP A 67 1.32 11.96 -5.45
C ASP A 67 2.37 11.12 -4.71
N GLY A 68 2.04 10.54 -3.57
CA GLY A 68 2.91 9.63 -2.84
C GLY A 68 2.53 9.41 -1.39
N GLY A 69 3.27 8.53 -0.70
CA GLY A 69 2.93 8.06 0.64
C GLY A 69 2.87 9.14 1.71
N GLY A 70 3.60 10.24 1.58
CA GLY A 70 3.53 11.37 2.51
C GLY A 70 2.20 12.12 2.43
N GLU A 71 1.70 12.39 1.21
CA GLU A 71 0.37 12.99 1.02
C GLU A 71 -0.74 12.04 1.46
N THR A 72 -0.59 10.75 1.20
CA THR A 72 -1.51 9.72 1.71
C THR A 72 -1.64 9.81 3.23
N GLN A 73 -0.53 9.98 3.95
CA GLN A 73 -0.53 10.17 5.40
C GLN A 73 -1.27 11.44 5.80
N GLN A 74 -1.05 12.55 5.10
CA GLN A 74 -1.74 13.81 5.39
C GLN A 74 -3.25 13.69 5.18
N ALA A 75 -3.68 12.99 4.13
CA ALA A 75 -5.12 12.71 3.91
C ALA A 75 -5.73 11.91 5.06
N VAL A 76 -4.99 10.94 5.63
CA VAL A 76 -5.45 10.18 6.80
C VAL A 76 -5.43 11.01 8.08
N ILE A 77 -4.40 11.80 8.31
CA ILE A 77 -4.28 12.68 9.50
C ILE A 77 -5.42 13.71 9.53
N SER A 78 -5.74 14.31 8.38
CA SER A 78 -6.84 15.30 8.25
C SER A 78 -8.23 14.67 8.21
N ASN A 79 -8.34 13.34 8.23
CA ASN A 79 -9.57 12.57 8.02
C ASN A 79 -10.25 12.81 6.65
N SER A 80 -9.52 13.33 5.66
CA SER A 80 -9.99 13.37 4.26
C SER A 80 -10.07 11.97 3.66
N ALA A 81 -9.31 11.02 4.21
CA ALA A 81 -9.44 9.58 4.02
C ALA A 81 -9.36 8.87 5.38
N GLN A 82 -10.11 7.77 5.54
CA GLN A 82 -10.03 6.95 6.75
C GLN A 82 -8.92 5.92 6.67
N VAL A 83 -8.56 5.50 5.45
CA VAL A 83 -7.49 4.54 5.17
C VAL A 83 -6.50 5.13 4.17
N GLY A 84 -5.21 4.88 4.38
CA GLY A 84 -4.14 5.24 3.46
C GLY A 84 -3.33 4.00 3.05
N ILE A 85 -3.19 3.77 1.75
CA ILE A 85 -2.41 2.67 1.18
C ILE A 85 -1.06 3.19 0.67
N ALA A 86 -0.02 2.40 0.81
CA ALA A 86 1.35 2.71 0.39
C ALA A 86 1.95 3.95 1.07
N SER A 87 1.61 4.17 2.33
CA SER A 87 2.24 5.17 3.19
C SER A 87 3.67 4.75 3.58
N GLY A 88 4.62 5.67 3.59
CA GLY A 88 5.98 5.39 4.05
C GLY A 88 6.02 5.06 5.54
N PHE A 89 6.67 3.95 5.92
CA PHE A 89 6.68 3.53 7.33
C PHE A 89 7.44 4.53 8.21
N LEU A 90 8.63 4.99 7.80
CA LEU A 90 9.38 6.00 8.56
C LEU A 90 8.58 7.31 8.72
N GLY A 91 7.86 7.70 7.67
CA GLY A 91 6.97 8.86 7.75
C GLY A 91 5.84 8.67 8.76
N ALA A 92 5.21 7.49 8.79
CA ALA A 92 4.15 7.15 9.75
C ALA A 92 4.65 7.20 11.20
N ILE A 93 5.86 6.67 11.46
CA ILE A 93 6.53 6.76 12.76
C ILE A 93 6.78 8.24 13.13
N GLY A 94 7.30 9.03 12.19
CA GLY A 94 7.64 10.43 12.44
C GLY A 94 6.43 11.30 12.76
N VAL A 95 5.28 11.08 12.09
CA VAL A 95 4.05 11.85 12.40
C VAL A 95 3.37 11.34 13.66
N PHE A 96 3.39 10.02 13.92
CA PHE A 96 2.89 9.45 15.17
C PHE A 96 3.65 9.99 16.40
N ALA A 97 4.97 10.03 16.35
CA ALA A 97 5.80 10.60 17.45
C ALA A 97 5.49 12.07 17.73
N LYS A 98 4.90 12.80 16.77
CA LYS A 98 4.42 14.17 16.92
C LYS A 98 2.95 14.28 17.35
N GLY A 99 2.33 13.15 17.71
CA GLY A 99 0.95 13.10 18.18
C GLY A 99 -0.13 13.05 17.08
N ALA A 100 0.26 12.80 15.81
CA ALA A 100 -0.74 12.69 14.74
C ALA A 100 -1.67 11.48 14.94
N PRO A 101 -2.97 11.59 14.60
CA PRO A 101 -3.96 10.53 14.78
C PRO A 101 -3.83 9.46 13.69
N VAL A 102 -2.71 8.76 13.64
CA VAL A 102 -2.42 7.71 12.66
C VAL A 102 -2.13 6.38 13.36
N ARG A 103 -2.64 5.27 12.80
CA ARG A 103 -2.34 3.90 13.23
C ARG A 103 -1.99 3.06 12.00
N ILE A 104 -1.11 2.09 12.15
CA ILE A 104 -0.75 1.13 11.12
C ILE A 104 -1.64 -0.09 11.29
N ILE A 105 -2.43 -0.40 10.27
CA ILE A 105 -3.35 -1.54 10.25
C ILE A 105 -2.90 -2.67 9.33
N GLY A 106 -1.74 -2.54 8.70
CA GLY A 106 -1.13 -3.59 7.88
C GLY A 106 0.17 -3.17 7.24
N GLY A 107 0.97 -4.16 6.83
CA GLY A 107 2.04 -3.97 5.86
C GLY A 107 1.46 -3.69 4.49
N SER A 108 2.20 -2.98 3.65
CA SER A 108 1.83 -2.74 2.27
C SER A 108 2.91 -3.29 1.34
N TYR A 109 4.18 -3.00 1.64
CA TYR A 109 5.31 -3.55 0.90
C TYR A 109 6.54 -3.71 1.81
N THR A 110 7.16 -4.90 1.75
CA THR A 110 8.42 -5.23 2.44
C THR A 110 9.53 -5.42 1.41
N GLY A 111 10.68 -4.81 1.65
CA GLY A 111 11.84 -4.83 0.75
C GLY A 111 11.93 -3.61 -0.16
N GLY A 112 12.95 -3.63 -1.04
CA GLY A 112 13.29 -2.54 -1.94
C GLY A 112 13.25 -2.90 -3.43
N ALA A 113 12.91 -4.14 -3.80
CA ALA A 113 13.11 -4.67 -5.15
C ALA A 113 12.38 -3.89 -6.26
N GLN A 114 11.24 -3.26 -5.95
CA GLN A 114 10.42 -2.60 -6.97
C GLN A 114 10.79 -1.14 -7.24
N VAL A 115 11.49 -0.45 -6.33
CA VAL A 115 11.84 0.97 -6.49
C VAL A 115 13.27 1.10 -6.99
N PHE A 116 13.44 1.89 -8.03
CA PHE A 116 14.73 2.12 -8.66
C PHE A 116 14.90 3.58 -9.09
N TRP A 117 16.15 3.98 -9.23
CA TRP A 117 16.55 5.29 -9.73
C TRP A 117 17.25 5.17 -11.07
N TYR A 118 16.95 6.10 -11.96
CA TYR A 118 17.38 6.08 -13.34
C TYR A 118 17.79 7.48 -13.82
N VAL A 119 18.54 7.48 -14.92
CA VAL A 119 18.90 8.70 -15.67
C VAL A 119 18.49 8.54 -17.13
N PRO A 120 18.34 9.64 -17.90
CA PRO A 120 18.25 9.56 -19.36
C PRO A 120 19.44 8.79 -19.94
N ALA A 121 19.24 8.03 -21.01
CA ALA A 121 20.31 7.21 -21.63
C ALA A 121 21.57 8.00 -21.99
N ALA A 122 21.39 9.26 -22.42
CA ALA A 122 22.48 10.16 -22.79
C ALA A 122 23.21 10.81 -21.59
N SER A 123 22.72 10.60 -20.35
CA SER A 123 23.31 11.21 -19.15
C SER A 123 24.79 10.78 -18.96
N PRO A 124 25.67 11.69 -18.52
CA PRO A 124 27.07 11.34 -18.18
C PRO A 124 27.16 10.51 -16.89
N ILE A 125 26.14 10.51 -16.02
CA ILE A 125 26.08 9.74 -14.77
C ILE A 125 26.03 8.24 -15.12
N LYS A 126 27.02 7.45 -14.71
CA LYS A 126 27.13 6.02 -15.01
C LYS A 126 26.90 5.10 -13.81
N SER A 127 27.13 5.62 -12.60
CA SER A 127 27.09 4.86 -11.36
C SER A 127 26.67 5.73 -10.19
N PRO A 128 26.35 5.15 -9.02
CA PRO A 128 26.09 5.92 -7.79
C PRO A 128 27.23 6.85 -7.36
N ARG A 129 28.48 6.54 -7.72
CA ARG A 129 29.67 7.37 -7.40
C ARG A 129 29.67 8.71 -8.11
N ASP A 130 28.95 8.83 -9.22
CA ASP A 130 28.86 10.06 -10.02
C ASP A 130 27.78 11.03 -9.48
N LEU A 131 27.10 10.69 -8.37
CA LEU A 131 25.96 11.42 -7.85
C LEU A 131 26.32 12.61 -6.94
N SER A 132 27.62 12.80 -6.59
CA SER A 132 28.04 13.90 -5.72
C SER A 132 27.53 15.25 -6.24
N GLY A 133 26.79 15.98 -5.38
CA GLY A 133 26.17 17.26 -5.70
C GLY A 133 24.97 17.22 -6.66
N LYS A 134 24.59 16.06 -7.19
CA LYS A 134 23.47 15.87 -8.12
C LYS A 134 22.13 15.86 -7.39
N THR A 135 21.08 16.25 -8.09
CA THR A 135 19.70 16.15 -7.62
C THR A 135 19.16 14.73 -7.86
N VAL A 136 18.72 14.07 -6.78
CA VAL A 136 18.15 12.71 -6.81
C VAL A 136 16.71 12.74 -6.34
N ALA A 137 15.81 12.38 -7.22
CA ALA A 137 14.38 12.52 -7.00
C ALA A 137 13.82 11.51 -5.97
N TYR A 138 12.78 11.95 -5.26
CA TYR A 138 11.86 11.11 -4.49
C TYR A 138 10.45 11.71 -4.58
N SER A 139 9.40 10.99 -4.16
CA SER A 139 8.03 11.50 -4.34
C SER A 139 7.75 12.72 -3.45
N ASN A 140 7.63 12.53 -2.16
CA ASN A 140 7.38 13.58 -1.17
C ASN A 140 7.91 13.20 0.21
N ASN A 141 8.01 14.17 1.12
CA ASN A 141 8.52 13.95 2.46
C ASN A 141 7.69 12.91 3.22
N GLY A 142 8.34 11.98 3.90
CA GLY A 142 7.71 10.89 4.64
C GLY A 142 7.33 9.68 3.79
N SER A 143 7.54 9.72 2.47
CA SER A 143 7.31 8.57 1.59
C SER A 143 8.39 7.48 1.73
N SER A 144 8.10 6.27 1.23
CA SER A 144 9.11 5.20 1.15
C SER A 144 10.26 5.53 0.20
N THR A 145 10.01 6.32 -0.87
CA THR A 145 11.08 6.77 -1.77
C THR A 145 11.99 7.80 -1.10
N HIS A 146 11.46 8.62 -0.17
CA HIS A 146 12.29 9.50 0.66
C HIS A 146 13.20 8.68 1.57
N ALA A 147 12.66 7.69 2.28
CA ALA A 147 13.45 6.78 3.11
C ALA A 147 14.49 6.01 2.28
N GLY A 148 14.11 5.49 1.11
CA GLY A 148 14.99 4.77 0.19
C GLY A 148 16.15 5.62 -0.32
N VAL A 149 15.90 6.88 -0.73
CA VAL A 149 16.97 7.76 -1.21
C VAL A 149 17.97 8.09 -0.10
N LEU A 150 17.51 8.28 1.14
CA LEU A 150 18.38 8.50 2.31
C LEU A 150 19.20 7.25 2.67
N ALA A 151 18.57 6.07 2.61
CA ALA A 151 19.27 4.80 2.82
C ALA A 151 20.37 4.56 1.76
N LEU A 152 20.11 4.87 0.50
CA LEU A 152 21.08 4.77 -0.59
C LEU A 152 22.21 5.79 -0.46
N GLN A 153 21.90 7.03 -0.04
CA GLN A 153 22.90 8.05 0.25
C GLN A 153 23.87 7.56 1.34
N LYS A 154 23.36 7.00 2.43
CA LYS A 154 24.13 6.38 3.49
C LYS A 154 24.94 5.17 2.99
N HIS A 155 24.30 4.27 2.24
CA HIS A 155 24.93 3.03 1.74
C HIS A 155 26.11 3.30 0.80
N TYR A 156 25.94 4.17 -0.19
CA TYR A 156 27.00 4.54 -1.14
C TYR A 156 28.00 5.55 -0.61
N ASN A 157 27.70 6.18 0.53
CA ASN A 157 28.47 7.27 1.12
C ASN A 157 28.77 8.39 0.12
N VAL A 158 27.72 8.83 -0.60
CA VAL A 158 27.80 9.88 -1.61
C VAL A 158 26.85 11.01 -1.26
N ASP A 159 27.36 12.24 -1.20
CA ASP A 159 26.55 13.42 -0.90
C ASP A 159 25.87 13.95 -2.16
N PHE A 160 24.62 13.55 -2.37
CA PHE A 160 23.72 14.08 -3.39
C PHE A 160 22.55 14.85 -2.73
N LYS A 161 21.75 15.54 -3.54
CA LYS A 161 20.65 16.40 -3.07
C LYS A 161 19.30 15.69 -3.26
N PRO A 162 18.71 15.06 -2.22
CA PRO A 162 17.36 14.53 -2.33
C PRO A 162 16.36 15.62 -2.68
N THR A 163 15.56 15.42 -3.74
CA THR A 163 14.68 16.43 -4.32
C THR A 163 13.27 15.88 -4.52
N PRO A 164 12.23 16.47 -3.91
CA PRO A 164 10.86 16.02 -4.10
C PRO A 164 10.34 16.37 -5.49
N THR A 165 9.71 15.40 -6.18
CA THR A 165 9.24 15.56 -7.58
C THR A 165 7.79 15.08 -7.78
N GLY A 166 7.10 14.68 -6.71
CA GLY A 166 5.75 14.14 -6.80
C GLY A 166 5.72 12.69 -7.28
N ASN A 167 4.69 12.33 -8.03
CA ASN A 167 4.48 10.96 -8.52
C ASN A 167 5.51 10.55 -9.60
N ALA A 168 5.55 9.25 -9.91
CA ALA A 168 6.53 8.69 -10.84
C ALA A 168 6.41 9.28 -12.27
N ALA A 169 5.22 9.64 -12.72
CA ALA A 169 5.02 10.24 -14.04
C ALA A 169 5.57 11.68 -14.12
N ALA A 170 5.30 12.49 -13.09
CA ALA A 170 5.87 13.83 -12.95
C ALA A 170 7.40 13.77 -12.86
N THR A 171 7.93 12.81 -12.10
CA THR A 171 9.37 12.56 -11.98
C THR A 171 9.99 12.18 -13.33
N MET A 172 9.33 11.33 -14.12
CA MET A 172 9.81 10.97 -15.46
C MET A 172 9.95 12.20 -16.33
N THR A 173 8.94 13.06 -16.36
CA THR A 173 8.98 14.33 -17.11
C THR A 173 10.12 15.22 -16.62
N ALA A 174 10.23 15.44 -15.30
CA ALA A 174 11.27 16.30 -14.71
C ALA A 174 12.68 15.79 -15.03
N THR A 175 12.89 14.46 -15.02
CA THR A 175 14.18 13.85 -15.32
C THR A 175 14.52 13.94 -16.80
N MET A 176 13.56 13.65 -17.69
CA MET A 176 13.79 13.69 -19.14
C MET A 176 13.98 15.12 -19.68
N THR A 177 13.49 16.13 -18.96
CA THR A 177 13.68 17.58 -19.28
C THR A 177 14.87 18.19 -18.54
N GLY A 178 15.61 17.44 -17.72
CA GLY A 178 16.78 17.90 -17.00
C GLY A 178 16.49 18.82 -15.79
N GLN A 179 15.26 18.83 -15.27
CA GLN A 179 14.90 19.55 -14.04
C GLN A 179 15.49 18.87 -12.80
N VAL A 180 15.67 17.54 -12.85
CA VAL A 180 16.42 16.75 -11.88
C VAL A 180 17.39 15.84 -12.62
N ASP A 181 18.56 15.53 -12.01
CA ASP A 181 19.59 14.71 -12.64
C ASP A 181 19.20 13.23 -12.66
N VAL A 182 18.54 12.74 -11.60
CA VAL A 182 18.20 11.33 -11.39
C VAL A 182 16.75 11.19 -10.96
N GLY A 183 15.98 10.46 -11.74
CA GLY A 183 14.56 10.17 -11.47
C GLY A 183 14.37 8.89 -10.66
N TRP A 184 13.21 8.75 -10.02
CA TRP A 184 12.77 7.51 -9.39
C TRP A 184 11.58 6.91 -10.14
N ALA A 185 11.48 5.60 -10.10
CA ALA A 185 10.31 4.85 -10.58
C ALA A 185 10.03 3.65 -9.66
N GLY A 186 8.81 3.15 -9.75
CA GLY A 186 8.40 1.92 -9.07
C GLY A 186 7.77 0.95 -10.06
N ALA A 187 8.37 -0.25 -10.22
CA ALA A 187 7.84 -1.26 -11.13
C ALA A 187 6.35 -1.55 -10.86
N PRO A 188 5.54 -1.76 -11.93
CA PRO A 188 5.93 -1.90 -13.33
C PRO A 188 6.19 -0.57 -14.07
N PHE A 189 5.87 0.60 -13.49
CA PHE A 189 6.15 1.89 -14.13
C PHE A 189 7.66 2.10 -14.33
N GLY A 190 8.05 2.62 -15.48
CA GLY A 190 9.45 2.91 -15.83
C GLY A 190 10.23 1.73 -16.41
N VAL A 191 9.70 0.49 -16.32
CA VAL A 191 10.37 -0.70 -16.87
C VAL A 191 10.45 -0.66 -18.40
N ALA A 192 9.38 -0.21 -19.06
CA ALA A 192 9.35 -0.10 -20.51
C ALA A 192 10.41 0.89 -21.06
N GLU A 193 10.64 1.99 -20.35
CA GLU A 193 11.66 2.98 -20.68
C GLU A 193 13.08 2.42 -20.53
N LEU A 194 13.32 1.59 -19.51
CA LEU A 194 14.58 0.86 -19.33
C LEU A 194 14.79 -0.17 -20.46
N GLU A 195 13.78 -0.99 -20.76
CA GLU A 195 13.83 -1.99 -21.83
C GLU A 195 14.04 -1.35 -23.22
N ALA A 196 13.42 -0.21 -23.46
CA ALA A 196 13.59 0.57 -24.70
C ALA A 196 14.94 1.33 -24.78
N GLY A 197 15.78 1.28 -23.75
CA GLY A 197 17.04 2.00 -23.69
C GLY A 197 16.89 3.52 -23.66
N LYS A 198 15.70 4.05 -23.29
CA LYS A 198 15.46 5.50 -23.13
C LYS A 198 16.04 6.03 -21.83
N THR A 199 16.03 5.17 -20.81
CA THR A 199 16.61 5.43 -19.50
C THR A 199 17.62 4.34 -19.14
N ARG A 200 18.47 4.64 -18.18
CA ARG A 200 19.46 3.70 -17.63
C ARG A 200 19.35 3.65 -16.12
N LEU A 201 19.28 2.43 -15.59
CA LEU A 201 19.30 2.16 -14.16
C LEU A 201 20.61 2.62 -13.53
N ILE A 202 20.54 3.29 -12.38
CA ILE A 202 21.70 3.72 -11.58
C ILE A 202 21.75 2.98 -10.25
N MET A 203 20.62 2.86 -9.54
CA MET A 203 20.54 2.19 -8.23
C MET A 203 19.12 1.70 -7.97
N LYS A 204 19.00 0.73 -7.07
CA LYS A 204 17.72 0.18 -6.57
C LYS A 204 17.64 0.37 -5.07
N SER A 205 16.44 0.44 -4.51
CA SER A 205 16.28 0.44 -3.05
C SER A 205 16.90 -0.79 -2.39
N SER A 206 16.89 -1.94 -3.08
CA SER A 206 17.50 -3.19 -2.61
C SER A 206 19.04 -3.18 -2.54
N ASP A 207 19.69 -2.16 -3.12
CA ASP A 207 21.16 -2.02 -3.00
C ASP A 207 21.56 -1.62 -1.56
N ALA A 208 20.63 -1.07 -0.76
CA ALA A 208 20.80 -0.81 0.67
C ALA A 208 20.26 -2.00 1.49
N PRO A 209 21.12 -2.94 1.96
CA PRO A 209 20.67 -4.22 2.52
C PRO A 209 19.79 -4.11 3.76
N ASP A 210 20.03 -3.12 4.60
CA ASP A 210 19.21 -2.90 5.79
C ASP A 210 17.82 -2.41 5.43
N PHE A 211 17.71 -1.53 4.42
CA PHE A 211 16.43 -1.07 3.89
C PHE A 211 15.67 -2.19 3.18
N ASP A 212 16.35 -3.10 2.49
CA ASP A 212 15.71 -4.23 1.79
C ASP A 212 15.06 -5.25 2.73
N LYS A 213 15.47 -5.30 4.00
CA LYS A 213 14.87 -6.18 5.03
C LYS A 213 13.63 -5.57 5.68
N GLN A 214 13.40 -4.27 5.51
CA GLN A 214 12.35 -3.53 6.18
C GLN A 214 11.02 -3.57 5.44
N THR A 215 9.91 -3.50 6.18
CA THR A 215 8.65 -3.03 5.62
C THR A 215 8.82 -1.54 5.31
N SER A 216 8.85 -1.21 4.03
CA SER A 216 9.07 0.17 3.56
C SER A 216 7.77 0.96 3.44
N ARG A 217 6.64 0.26 3.20
CA ARG A 217 5.31 0.86 3.11
C ARG A 217 4.29 0.10 3.93
N VAL A 218 3.33 0.86 4.47
CA VAL A 218 2.29 0.39 5.39
C VAL A 218 0.92 0.87 4.94
N ILE A 219 -0.10 0.19 5.44
CA ILE A 219 -1.50 0.60 5.39
C ILE A 219 -1.78 1.34 6.70
N VAL A 220 -2.21 2.59 6.60
CA VAL A 220 -2.50 3.43 7.75
C VAL A 220 -3.99 3.72 7.87
N ALA A 221 -4.46 3.96 9.09
CA ALA A 221 -5.82 4.36 9.40
C ALA A 221 -5.84 5.63 10.28
N ASN A 222 -6.88 6.43 10.15
CA ASN A 222 -7.15 7.50 11.11
C ASN A 222 -7.48 6.89 12.48
N ALA A 223 -6.78 7.30 13.52
CA ALA A 223 -6.90 6.71 14.86
C ALA A 223 -8.29 6.92 15.48
N THR A 224 -8.91 8.08 15.24
CA THR A 224 -10.25 8.40 15.75
C THR A 224 -11.30 7.50 15.11
N GLU A 225 -11.24 7.34 13.79
CA GLU A 225 -12.13 6.47 13.03
C GLU A 225 -11.93 4.99 13.39
N LEU A 226 -10.67 4.55 13.51
CA LEU A 226 -10.35 3.18 13.92
C LEU A 226 -10.92 2.85 15.29
N LYS A 227 -10.84 3.79 16.24
CA LYS A 227 -11.42 3.63 17.58
C LYS A 227 -12.96 3.64 17.57
N ALA A 228 -13.57 4.50 16.75
CA ALA A 228 -15.02 4.65 16.68
C ALA A 228 -15.70 3.46 15.96
N ARG A 229 -15.06 2.90 14.93
CA ARG A 229 -15.64 1.88 14.06
C ARG A 229 -14.64 0.74 13.76
N PRO A 230 -14.08 0.04 14.75
CA PRO A 230 -13.00 -0.93 14.54
C PRO A 230 -13.40 -2.09 13.59
N ASP A 231 -14.67 -2.47 13.56
CA ASP A 231 -15.18 -3.53 12.69
C ASP A 231 -15.11 -3.16 11.20
N VAL A 232 -15.22 -1.87 10.84
CA VAL A 232 -15.06 -1.40 9.46
C VAL A 232 -13.67 -1.70 8.93
N PHE A 233 -12.65 -1.43 9.74
CA PHE A 233 -11.25 -1.67 9.35
C PHE A 233 -10.91 -3.16 9.32
N VAL A 234 -11.50 -3.98 10.19
CA VAL A 234 -11.42 -5.44 10.11
C VAL A 234 -11.99 -5.93 8.77
N ARG A 235 -13.18 -5.44 8.38
CA ARG A 235 -13.84 -5.79 7.11
C ARG A 235 -13.04 -5.29 5.90
N PHE A 236 -12.50 -4.07 5.98
CA PHE A 236 -11.61 -3.53 4.95
C PHE A 236 -10.38 -4.42 4.74
N MET A 237 -9.68 -4.79 5.81
CA MET A 237 -8.50 -5.65 5.69
C MET A 237 -8.83 -7.07 5.19
N ARG A 238 -10.05 -7.57 5.42
CA ARG A 238 -10.53 -8.82 4.79
C ARG A 238 -10.67 -8.66 3.27
N GLY A 239 -11.38 -7.64 2.81
CA GLY A 239 -11.53 -7.34 1.39
C GLY A 239 -10.17 -7.09 0.70
N TYR A 240 -9.23 -6.44 1.39
CA TYR A 240 -7.87 -6.24 0.88
C TYR A 240 -7.11 -7.57 0.72
N ARG A 241 -7.17 -8.47 1.71
CA ARG A 241 -6.56 -9.81 1.64
C ARG A 241 -7.21 -10.67 0.55
N ASP A 242 -8.53 -10.60 0.41
CA ASP A 242 -9.27 -11.32 -0.64
C ASP A 242 -8.86 -10.81 -2.02
N SER A 243 -8.66 -9.50 -2.18
CA SER A 243 -8.18 -8.88 -3.41
C SER A 243 -6.77 -9.36 -3.79
N LEU A 244 -5.85 -9.40 -2.84
CA LEU A 244 -4.52 -9.97 -3.04
C LEU A 244 -4.61 -11.44 -3.47
N ARG A 245 -5.31 -12.25 -2.70
CA ARG A 245 -5.47 -13.68 -3.00
C ARG A 245 -6.02 -13.89 -4.41
N TRP A 246 -7.06 -13.16 -4.77
CA TRP A 246 -7.70 -13.28 -6.09
C TRP A 246 -6.74 -12.94 -7.22
N VAL A 247 -6.00 -11.83 -7.12
CA VAL A 247 -5.04 -11.42 -8.16
C VAL A 247 -3.93 -12.45 -8.35
N TYR A 248 -3.42 -13.04 -7.27
CA TYR A 248 -2.32 -13.99 -7.35
C TYR A 248 -2.73 -15.43 -7.66
N SER A 249 -4.00 -15.80 -7.48
CA SER A 249 -4.44 -17.19 -7.62
C SER A 249 -5.39 -17.46 -8.80
N THR A 250 -5.88 -16.41 -9.49
CA THR A 250 -6.85 -16.60 -10.57
C THR A 250 -6.43 -15.93 -11.88
N PRO A 251 -6.80 -16.52 -13.05
CA PRO A 251 -6.55 -15.90 -14.34
C PRO A 251 -7.29 -14.56 -14.53
N GLU A 252 -8.48 -14.42 -13.93
CA GLU A 252 -9.29 -13.19 -13.94
C GLU A 252 -8.62 -12.09 -13.16
N GLY A 253 -8.09 -12.40 -11.97
CA GLY A 253 -7.34 -11.47 -11.11
C GLY A 253 -6.07 -10.98 -11.79
N LEU A 254 -5.28 -11.89 -12.40
CA LEU A 254 -4.13 -11.52 -13.20
C LEU A 254 -4.52 -10.60 -14.37
N SER A 255 -5.65 -10.89 -15.03
CA SER A 255 -6.14 -10.08 -16.15
C SER A 255 -6.55 -8.68 -15.69
N ALA A 256 -7.21 -8.57 -14.55
CA ALA A 256 -7.61 -7.30 -13.96
C ALA A 256 -6.38 -6.44 -13.56
N TYR A 257 -5.36 -7.06 -12.97
CA TYR A 257 -4.08 -6.39 -12.70
C TYR A 257 -3.39 -5.94 -13.99
N ALA A 258 -3.32 -6.80 -15.02
CA ALA A 258 -2.73 -6.45 -16.32
C ALA A 258 -3.41 -5.23 -16.95
N ASN A 259 -4.74 -5.18 -16.92
CA ASN A 259 -5.53 -4.04 -17.41
C ASN A 259 -5.26 -2.76 -16.58
N PHE A 260 -5.20 -2.86 -15.24
CA PHE A 260 -4.87 -1.73 -14.37
C PHE A 260 -3.49 -1.16 -14.68
N ALA A 261 -2.49 -2.03 -14.82
CA ALA A 261 -1.11 -1.67 -15.08
C ALA A 261 -0.83 -1.35 -16.57
N LYS A 262 -1.81 -1.55 -17.46
CA LYS A 262 -1.67 -1.39 -18.94
C LYS A 262 -0.56 -2.27 -19.51
N LEU A 263 -0.47 -3.51 -19.06
CA LEU A 263 0.54 -4.50 -19.45
C LEU A 263 -0.10 -5.67 -20.20
N SER A 264 0.71 -6.41 -20.97
CA SER A 264 0.34 -7.74 -21.43
C SER A 264 0.21 -8.68 -20.22
N LYS A 265 -0.61 -9.74 -20.32
CA LYS A 265 -0.74 -10.75 -19.24
C LYS A 265 0.60 -11.39 -18.88
N SER A 266 1.47 -11.65 -19.87
CA SER A 266 2.79 -12.23 -19.64
C SER A 266 3.70 -11.28 -18.86
N THR A 267 3.72 -10.00 -19.23
CA THR A 267 4.49 -8.97 -18.52
C THR A 267 3.94 -8.74 -17.10
N ALA A 268 2.60 -8.70 -16.95
CA ALA A 268 1.96 -8.56 -15.65
C ALA A 268 2.31 -9.72 -14.70
N LYS A 269 2.28 -10.98 -15.21
CA LYS A 269 2.68 -12.15 -14.44
C LYS A 269 4.13 -12.06 -13.99
N ARG A 270 5.04 -11.68 -14.90
CA ARG A 270 6.47 -11.47 -14.57
C ARG A 270 6.63 -10.36 -13.53
N ALA A 271 5.93 -9.24 -13.67
CA ALA A 271 6.01 -8.14 -12.72
C ALA A 271 5.56 -8.54 -11.30
N LEU A 272 4.48 -9.33 -11.18
CA LEU A 272 4.06 -9.89 -9.88
C LEU A 272 5.12 -10.82 -9.27
N GLN A 273 5.80 -11.62 -10.10
CA GLN A 273 6.81 -12.56 -9.63
C GLN A 273 8.14 -11.89 -9.25
N GLU A 274 8.61 -10.95 -10.05
CA GLU A 274 9.93 -10.33 -9.88
C GLU A 274 9.93 -9.15 -8.91
N PHE A 275 8.89 -8.30 -8.96
CA PHE A 275 8.86 -7.05 -8.20
C PHE A 275 7.85 -7.03 -7.05
N LEU A 276 6.83 -7.89 -7.13
CA LEU A 276 5.72 -7.92 -6.17
C LEU A 276 5.45 -9.35 -5.69
N PRO A 277 6.46 -10.14 -5.27
CA PRO A 277 6.17 -11.47 -4.75
C PRO A 277 5.20 -11.38 -3.57
N LEU A 278 4.34 -12.38 -3.41
CA LEU A 278 3.28 -12.36 -2.38
C LEU A 278 3.85 -12.13 -0.96
N THR A 279 5.07 -12.59 -0.71
CA THR A 279 5.78 -12.36 0.56
C THR A 279 6.17 -10.91 0.81
N ALA A 280 6.31 -10.10 -0.26
CA ALA A 280 6.62 -8.67 -0.14
C ALA A 280 5.36 -7.83 0.09
N VAL A 281 4.19 -8.29 -0.35
CA VAL A 281 2.91 -7.57 -0.23
C VAL A 281 1.99 -8.16 0.84
N ASP A 282 2.52 -8.93 1.79
CA ASP A 282 1.75 -9.53 2.89
C ASP A 282 1.28 -8.44 3.87
N PRO A 283 -0.04 -8.16 3.97
CA PRO A 283 -0.55 -7.12 4.85
C PRO A 283 -0.51 -7.47 6.34
N ASP A 284 -0.28 -8.72 6.67
CA ASP A 284 -0.25 -9.18 8.06
C ASP A 284 1.16 -9.16 8.65
N ARG A 285 2.15 -8.71 7.87
CA ARG A 285 3.55 -8.74 8.26
C ARG A 285 4.17 -7.34 8.29
N ILE A 286 4.81 -7.02 9.42
CA ILE A 286 5.77 -5.91 9.55
C ILE A 286 7.13 -6.51 9.86
N SER A 287 8.14 -6.14 9.08
CA SER A 287 9.51 -6.68 9.19
C SER A 287 10.51 -5.55 9.42
N GLY A 288 11.65 -5.89 10.05
CA GLY A 288 12.78 -4.98 10.21
C GLY A 288 12.48 -3.80 11.14
N ILE A 289 11.71 -4.01 12.22
CA ILE A 289 11.33 -2.92 13.15
C ILE A 289 12.55 -2.28 13.80
N GLU A 290 13.58 -3.05 14.14
CA GLU A 290 14.82 -2.51 14.76
C GLU A 290 15.56 -1.62 13.77
N GLU A 291 15.73 -2.07 12.53
CA GLU A 291 16.36 -1.32 11.43
C GLU A 291 15.56 -0.06 11.10
N VAL A 292 14.22 -0.18 11.05
CA VAL A 292 13.31 0.96 10.82
C VAL A 292 13.46 1.99 11.94
N MET A 293 13.53 1.58 13.21
CA MET A 293 13.74 2.50 14.34
C MET A 293 15.10 3.20 14.25
N ALA A 294 16.15 2.46 13.93
CA ALA A 294 17.48 3.03 13.73
C ALA A 294 17.51 4.06 12.61
N ASP A 295 16.88 3.75 11.46
CA ASP A 295 16.79 4.67 10.34
C ASP A 295 15.88 5.87 10.64
N ALA A 296 14.81 5.69 11.42
CA ALA A 296 13.93 6.79 11.84
C ALA A 296 14.70 7.85 12.65
N VAL A 297 15.62 7.43 13.52
CA VAL A 297 16.51 8.33 14.28
C VAL A 297 17.60 8.91 13.37
N ASN A 298 18.30 8.07 12.60
CA ASN A 298 19.41 8.48 11.74
C ASN A 298 18.97 9.51 10.69
N PHE A 299 17.78 9.33 10.11
CA PHE A 299 17.22 10.23 9.11
C PHE A 299 16.37 11.35 9.70
N LYS A 300 16.38 11.50 11.04
CA LYS A 300 15.73 12.60 11.78
C LYS A 300 14.20 12.65 11.62
N PHE A 301 13.56 11.52 11.43
CA PHE A 301 12.09 11.42 11.50
C PHE A 301 11.63 11.51 12.95
N ILE A 302 12.40 10.94 13.88
CA ILE A 302 12.24 11.01 15.34
C ILE A 302 13.56 11.34 16.01
N THR A 303 13.52 11.82 17.25
CA THR A 303 14.71 12.16 18.04
C THR A 303 15.25 11.01 18.88
N ALA A 304 14.39 10.05 19.22
CA ALA A 304 14.72 8.83 19.96
C ALA A 304 13.80 7.69 19.50
N PRO A 305 14.21 6.42 19.65
CA PRO A 305 13.36 5.27 19.31
C PRO A 305 12.04 5.29 20.08
N LEU A 306 10.96 4.84 19.44
CA LEU A 306 9.68 4.61 20.10
C LEU A 306 9.81 3.49 21.15
N THR A 307 9.10 3.63 22.25
CA THR A 307 8.99 2.56 23.24
C THR A 307 8.16 1.38 22.73
N HIS A 308 8.22 0.25 23.40
CA HIS A 308 7.33 -0.89 23.08
C HIS A 308 5.85 -0.51 23.21
N GLY A 309 5.50 0.35 24.18
CA GLY A 309 4.14 0.87 24.33
C GLY A 309 3.71 1.71 23.13
N ASP A 310 4.58 2.63 22.67
CA ASP A 310 4.32 3.47 21.49
C ASP A 310 4.17 2.62 20.22
N LEU A 311 5.02 1.59 20.06
CA LEU A 311 4.93 0.67 18.94
C LEU A 311 3.63 -0.14 18.94
N ALA A 312 3.20 -0.62 20.12
CA ALA A 312 1.94 -1.33 20.27
C ALA A 312 0.73 -0.40 20.03
N GLU A 313 0.85 0.89 20.37
CA GLU A 313 -0.17 1.88 20.04
C GLU A 313 -0.19 2.21 18.54
N LEU A 314 0.98 2.34 17.91
CA LEU A 314 1.09 2.66 16.49
C LEU A 314 0.63 1.51 15.60
N ILE A 315 1.02 0.25 15.92
CA ILE A 315 0.80 -0.93 15.05
C ILE A 315 -0.37 -1.74 15.59
N GLN A 316 -1.51 -1.67 14.92
CA GLN A 316 -2.77 -2.30 15.30
C GLN A 316 -3.34 -3.11 14.13
N ILE A 317 -2.63 -4.16 13.70
CA ILE A 317 -3.07 -5.02 12.60
C ILE A 317 -4.27 -5.85 13.05
N PRO A 318 -5.45 -5.74 12.39
CA PRO A 318 -6.61 -6.54 12.74
C PRO A 318 -6.34 -8.03 12.53
N GLU A 319 -6.61 -8.84 13.56
CA GLU A 319 -6.41 -10.28 13.49
C GLU A 319 -7.19 -10.92 12.34
N ARG A 320 -6.55 -11.92 11.69
CA ARG A 320 -7.27 -12.89 10.85
C ARG A 320 -8.16 -13.75 11.75
N ARG A 321 -9.46 -13.41 11.88
CA ARG A 321 -10.38 -14.43 12.38
C ARG A 321 -10.40 -15.57 11.36
N ARG A 322 -10.01 -16.75 11.82
CA ARG A 322 -10.03 -18.01 11.08
C ARG A 322 -11.45 -18.40 10.68
#